data_da83821a9c76af6ea1a7a5a27f1abf63
#
_entry.id   da83821a9c76af6ea1a7a5a27f1abf63
#
_cell.length_a   1.000
_cell.length_b   1.000
_cell.length_c   1.000
_cell.angle_alpha   90.00
_cell.angle_beta   90.00
_cell.angle_gamma   90.00
#
_symmetry.space_group_name_H-M   'P 1'
#
loop_
_entity.id
_entity.type
_entity.pdbx_description
1 polymer ?
#
loop_
_entity_poly.entity_id
_entity_poly.type
_entity_poly.pdbx_seq_one_letter_code
_entity_poly.pdbx_strand_id
1 'polypeptide(L)'
;LRGFYSRLFIPRMPPDTEIVPVSRTIGTDRLVDEMVFRFTHTIEMEWMLPGVPPTGRQVEIPLVVIVHFRDGKLAHEHIYWDQASVLVQLGLLAPAGLPVAGIDTAREVLDPSLPSNELIRRA
;
A
#
# COMPACT_ATOMS: atom_id res chain seq x y z
N LEU A 1 14.30 10.12 4.01
CA LEU A 1 13.02 9.45 3.84
C LEU A 1 13.18 7.95 3.61
N ARG A 2 14.11 7.59 2.74
CA ARG A 2 14.42 6.20 2.43
C ARG A 2 14.89 5.44 3.67
N GLY A 3 15.75 6.03 4.49
CA GLY A 3 16.21 5.42 5.72
C GLY A 3 15.11 5.28 6.77
N PHE A 4 14.16 6.21 6.76
CA PHE A 4 13.02 6.16 7.65
C PHE A 4 12.15 4.92 7.35
N TYR A 5 11.79 4.73 6.08
CA TYR A 5 10.95 3.61 5.69
C TYR A 5 11.65 2.26 5.83
N SER A 6 12.96 2.19 5.64
CA SER A 6 13.68 0.96 5.82
C SER A 6 13.71 0.49 7.28
N ARG A 7 13.44 1.39 8.24
CA ARG A 7 13.28 1.04 9.65
C ARG A 7 11.87 0.63 10.02
N LEU A 8 10.86 1.18 9.31
CA LEU A 8 9.45 0.96 9.60
C LEU A 8 8.90 -0.29 8.94
N PHE A 9 9.29 -0.52 7.68
CA PHE A 9 8.84 -1.68 6.95
C PHE A 9 9.69 -2.91 7.25
N ILE A 10 9.03 -4.06 7.24
CA ILE A 10 9.67 -5.34 7.48
C ILE A 10 10.72 -5.60 6.41
N PRO A 11 11.89 -6.16 6.79
CA PRO A 11 13.02 -6.31 5.87
C PRO A 11 12.76 -7.15 4.62
N ARG A 12 11.77 -8.04 4.67
CA ARG A 12 11.51 -8.95 3.56
C ARG A 12 10.54 -8.35 2.56
N MET A 13 11.10 -7.58 1.66
CA MET A 13 10.39 -7.01 0.52
C MET A 13 10.98 -7.53 -0.77
N PRO A 14 10.14 -7.67 -1.83
CA PRO A 14 10.67 -8.02 -3.15
C PRO A 14 11.75 -7.04 -3.59
N PRO A 15 12.76 -7.48 -4.36
CA PRO A 15 13.90 -6.62 -4.70
C PRO A 15 13.54 -5.42 -5.57
N ASP A 16 12.45 -5.48 -6.32
CA ASP A 16 12.00 -4.37 -7.17
C ASP A 16 11.03 -3.41 -6.46
N THR A 17 10.88 -3.53 -5.16
CA THR A 17 9.95 -2.68 -4.40
C THR A 17 10.27 -1.21 -4.57
N GLU A 18 9.24 -0.43 -4.90
CA GLU A 18 9.33 1.00 -5.09
C GLU A 18 8.26 1.70 -4.26
N ILE A 19 8.66 2.75 -3.55
CA ILE A 19 7.75 3.59 -2.78
C ILE A 19 7.65 4.93 -3.48
N VAL A 20 6.46 5.28 -3.96
CA VAL A 20 6.20 6.56 -4.61
C VAL A 20 5.48 7.46 -3.62
N PRO A 21 6.15 8.50 -3.08
CA PRO A 21 5.51 9.42 -2.13
C PRO A 21 4.41 10.22 -2.82
N VAL A 22 3.27 10.41 -2.15
CA VAL A 22 2.16 11.22 -2.64
C VAL A 22 2.00 12.46 -1.78
N SER A 23 1.90 12.31 -0.46
CA SER A 23 1.74 13.43 0.47
C SER A 23 2.24 13.10 1.85
N ARG A 24 2.60 14.15 2.60
CA ARG A 24 2.98 14.03 4.01
C ARG A 24 2.33 15.15 4.79
N THR A 25 1.65 14.78 5.86
CA THR A 25 1.05 15.72 6.79
C THR A 25 1.68 15.54 8.17
N ILE A 26 2.18 16.63 8.75
CA ILE A 26 2.89 16.57 10.03
C ILE A 26 2.06 17.28 11.07
N GLY A 27 1.76 16.59 12.18
CA GLY A 27 1.13 17.16 13.36
C GLY A 27 2.12 17.28 14.51
N THR A 28 1.60 17.60 15.68
CA THR A 28 2.41 17.82 16.88
C THR A 28 3.14 16.55 17.34
N ASP A 29 2.47 15.42 17.31
CA ASP A 29 2.98 14.14 17.83
C ASP A 29 2.90 13.00 16.81
N ARG A 30 2.52 13.32 15.57
CA ARG A 30 2.35 12.29 14.54
C ARG A 30 2.56 12.86 13.16
N LEU A 31 2.84 11.94 12.23
CA LEU A 31 2.85 12.26 10.82
C LEU A 31 2.04 11.23 10.05
N VAL A 32 1.43 11.67 8.95
CA VAL A 32 0.67 10.80 8.05
C VAL A 32 1.32 10.87 6.68
N ASP A 33 1.74 9.72 6.18
CA ASP A 33 2.30 9.59 4.83
C ASP A 33 1.35 8.80 3.95
N GLU A 34 1.08 9.37 2.79
CA GLU A 34 0.34 8.71 1.72
C GLU A 34 1.32 8.39 0.60
N MET A 35 1.30 7.16 0.11
CA MET A 35 2.23 6.70 -0.91
C MET A 35 1.60 5.62 -1.77
N VAL A 36 2.22 5.35 -2.92
CA VAL A 36 1.91 4.17 -3.72
C VAL A 36 3.08 3.21 -3.60
N PHE A 37 2.77 1.98 -3.27
CA PHE A 37 3.72 0.90 -3.09
C PHE A 37 3.64 -0.01 -4.30
N ARG A 38 4.77 -0.25 -4.96
CA ARG A 38 4.86 -1.11 -6.15
C ARG A 38 5.83 -2.23 -5.92
N PHE A 39 5.46 -3.43 -6.31
CA PHE A 39 6.37 -4.57 -6.22
C PHE A 39 5.92 -5.70 -7.14
N THR A 40 6.85 -6.62 -7.45
CA THR A 40 6.52 -7.90 -8.05
C THR A 40 6.61 -8.97 -6.95
N HIS A 41 5.55 -9.76 -6.79
CA HIS A 41 5.43 -10.75 -5.73
C HIS A 41 6.31 -11.96 -6.02
N THR A 42 7.61 -11.80 -5.77
CA THR A 42 8.64 -12.82 -6.06
C THR A 42 9.17 -13.52 -4.82
N ILE A 43 8.82 -13.03 -3.64
CA ILE A 43 9.17 -13.65 -2.36
C ILE A 43 7.93 -13.70 -1.48
N GLU A 44 7.95 -14.54 -0.46
CA GLU A 44 6.89 -14.56 0.54
C GLU A 44 6.93 -13.28 1.37
N MET A 45 5.77 -12.62 1.52
CA MET A 45 5.66 -11.35 2.25
C MET A 45 4.76 -11.54 3.46
N GLU A 46 5.35 -11.94 4.58
CA GLU A 46 4.59 -12.31 5.78
C GLU A 46 3.76 -11.15 6.35
N TRP A 47 4.23 -9.91 6.21
CA TRP A 47 3.54 -8.75 6.78
C TRP A 47 2.29 -8.34 5.99
N MET A 48 2.24 -8.65 4.69
CA MET A 48 1.10 -8.31 3.83
C MET A 48 0.33 -9.54 3.38
N LEU A 49 1.03 -10.62 3.08
CA LEU A 49 0.50 -11.81 2.42
C LEU A 49 0.99 -13.08 3.14
N PRO A 50 0.67 -13.24 4.45
CA PRO A 50 1.13 -14.43 5.18
C PRO A 50 0.54 -15.70 4.58
N GLY A 51 1.40 -16.69 4.37
CA GLY A 51 0.98 -17.98 3.84
C GLY A 51 0.71 -18.02 2.36
N VAL A 52 0.96 -16.93 1.63
CA VAL A 52 0.75 -16.89 0.18
C VAL A 52 2.08 -17.12 -0.54
N PRO A 53 2.20 -18.21 -1.31
CA PRO A 53 3.41 -18.43 -2.11
C PRO A 53 3.58 -17.35 -3.17
N PRO A 54 4.82 -17.04 -3.57
CA PRO A 54 5.07 -16.03 -4.60
C PRO A 54 4.29 -16.31 -5.89
N THR A 55 3.57 -15.29 -6.37
CA THR A 55 2.74 -15.41 -7.57
C THR A 55 3.45 -14.92 -8.84
N GLY A 56 4.53 -14.16 -8.69
CA GLY A 56 5.23 -13.53 -9.81
C GLY A 56 4.49 -12.37 -10.43
N ARG A 57 3.38 -11.94 -9.83
CA ARG A 57 2.55 -10.84 -10.38
C ARG A 57 2.92 -9.50 -9.77
N GLN A 58 2.66 -8.44 -10.52
CA GLN A 58 2.92 -7.07 -10.07
C GLN A 58 1.72 -6.53 -9.31
N VAL A 59 2.02 -5.73 -8.29
CA VAL A 59 1.03 -5.05 -7.46
C VAL A 59 1.39 -3.59 -7.35
N GLU A 60 0.39 -2.71 -7.47
CA GLU A 60 0.48 -1.30 -7.14
C GLU A 60 -0.68 -0.97 -6.22
N ILE A 61 -0.36 -0.50 -5.02
CA ILE A 61 -1.37 -0.28 -3.98
C ILE A 61 -1.09 1.01 -3.20
N PRO A 62 -2.11 1.87 -2.97
CA PRO A 62 -1.93 2.98 -2.06
C PRO A 62 -1.74 2.48 -0.63
N LEU A 63 -0.83 3.11 0.09
CA LEU A 63 -0.61 2.87 1.50
C LEU A 63 -0.71 4.18 2.26
N VAL A 64 -1.28 4.10 3.45
CA VAL A 64 -1.24 5.20 4.41
C VAL A 64 -0.52 4.73 5.65
N VAL A 65 0.52 5.45 6.04
CA VAL A 65 1.30 5.16 7.24
C VAL A 65 1.11 6.30 8.22
N ILE A 66 0.65 5.97 9.42
CA ILE A 66 0.52 6.93 10.51
C ILE A 66 1.57 6.60 11.55
N VAL A 67 2.46 7.56 11.82
CA VAL A 67 3.56 7.38 12.76
C VAL A 67 3.33 8.28 13.96
N HIS A 68 3.38 7.70 15.16
CA HIS A 68 3.28 8.43 16.41
C HIS A 68 4.67 8.59 17.03
N PHE A 69 4.96 9.81 17.49
CA PHE A 69 6.20 10.12 18.18
C PHE A 69 5.91 10.43 19.64
N ARG A 70 6.85 10.04 20.50
CA ARG A 70 6.83 10.39 21.92
C ARG A 70 8.26 10.75 22.30
N ASP A 71 8.42 11.96 22.87
CA ASP A 71 9.72 12.47 23.28
C ASP A 71 10.75 12.46 22.15
N GLY A 72 10.30 12.82 20.94
CA GLY A 72 11.14 12.85 19.75
C GLY A 72 11.49 11.51 19.18
N LYS A 73 10.92 10.41 19.70
CA LYS A 73 11.19 9.04 19.26
C LYS A 73 9.94 8.40 18.70
N LEU A 74 10.13 7.48 17.75
CA LEU A 74 9.04 6.69 17.21
C LEU A 74 8.45 5.80 18.32
N ALA A 75 7.16 5.99 18.60
CA ALA A 75 6.45 5.22 19.61
C ALA A 75 5.72 4.03 19.01
N HIS A 76 4.95 4.26 17.94
CA HIS A 76 4.28 3.20 17.21
C HIS A 76 3.85 3.71 15.84
N GLU A 77 3.46 2.78 14.95
CA GLU A 77 2.97 3.10 13.62
C GLU A 77 1.77 2.23 13.26
N HIS A 78 0.91 2.77 12.39
CA HIS A 78 -0.20 2.04 11.80
C HIS A 78 -0.09 2.15 10.28
N ILE A 79 -0.29 1.02 9.60
CA ILE A 79 -0.21 0.95 8.14
C ILE A 79 -1.55 0.44 7.63
N TYR A 80 -2.12 1.15 6.65
CA TYR A 80 -3.40 0.81 6.06
C TYR A 80 -3.28 0.62 4.56
N TRP A 81 -3.93 -0.39 4.05
CA TRP A 81 -4.06 -0.62 2.60
C TRP A 81 -5.31 -1.44 2.32
N ASP A 82 -5.69 -1.51 1.04
CA ASP A 82 -6.83 -2.30 0.59
C ASP A 82 -6.38 -3.71 0.20
N GLN A 83 -6.58 -4.66 1.11
CA GLN A 83 -6.14 -6.04 0.89
C GLN A 83 -6.90 -6.72 -0.26
N ALA A 84 -8.18 -6.39 -0.45
CA ALA A 84 -8.93 -6.96 -1.56
C ALA A 84 -8.30 -6.58 -2.90
N SER A 85 -7.88 -5.32 -3.03
CA SER A 85 -7.20 -4.85 -4.25
C SER A 85 -5.89 -5.61 -4.49
N VAL A 86 -5.12 -5.88 -3.44
CA VAL A 86 -3.88 -6.68 -3.56
C VAL A 86 -4.22 -8.08 -4.07
N LEU A 87 -5.21 -8.72 -3.49
CA LEU A 87 -5.60 -10.08 -3.88
C LEU A 87 -6.14 -10.14 -5.31
N VAL A 88 -6.87 -9.12 -5.74
CA VAL A 88 -7.34 -9.01 -7.13
C VAL A 88 -6.15 -8.95 -8.09
N GLN A 89 -5.18 -8.10 -7.79
CA GLN A 89 -4.00 -7.93 -8.65
C GLN A 89 -3.14 -9.18 -8.72
N LEU A 90 -3.11 -9.96 -7.65
CA LEU A 90 -2.39 -11.23 -7.62
C LEU A 90 -3.14 -12.38 -8.28
N GLY A 91 -4.38 -12.15 -8.71
CA GLY A 91 -5.20 -13.20 -9.30
C GLY A 91 -5.77 -14.20 -8.30
N LEU A 92 -5.74 -13.86 -7.02
CA LEU A 92 -6.24 -14.71 -5.94
C LEU A 92 -7.69 -14.43 -5.57
N LEU A 93 -8.22 -13.29 -6.02
CA LEU A 93 -9.60 -12.90 -5.79
C LEU A 93 -10.19 -12.45 -7.11
N ALA A 94 -11.23 -13.15 -7.59
CA ALA A 94 -11.93 -12.77 -8.81
C ALA A 94 -12.85 -11.57 -8.52
N PRO A 95 -12.70 -10.44 -9.24
CA PRO A 95 -13.50 -9.26 -8.94
C PRO A 95 -14.93 -9.32 -9.48
N ALA A 96 -15.24 -10.24 -10.37
CA ALA A 96 -16.55 -10.33 -11.00
C ALA A 96 -17.65 -10.51 -9.96
N GLY A 97 -18.62 -9.60 -9.97
CA GLY A 97 -19.76 -9.63 -9.03
C GLY A 97 -19.43 -9.12 -7.64
N LEU A 98 -18.21 -8.64 -7.39
CA LEU A 98 -17.78 -8.10 -6.10
C LEU A 98 -17.47 -6.61 -6.21
N PRO A 99 -17.84 -5.79 -5.22
CA PRO A 99 -17.49 -4.38 -5.21
C PRO A 99 -16.06 -4.19 -4.69
N VAL A 100 -15.08 -4.65 -5.45
CA VAL A 100 -13.66 -4.57 -5.09
C VAL A 100 -12.89 -3.93 -6.23
N ALA A 101 -11.84 -3.18 -5.88
CA ALA A 101 -10.98 -2.52 -6.84
C ALA A 101 -9.72 -3.34 -7.11
N GLY A 102 -9.03 -3.02 -8.21
CA GLY A 102 -7.73 -3.57 -8.52
C GLY A 102 -6.67 -2.48 -8.52
N ILE A 103 -5.87 -2.39 -9.57
CA ILE A 103 -4.79 -1.40 -9.69
C ILE A 103 -5.30 0.04 -9.83
N ASP A 104 -6.55 0.22 -10.20
CA ASP A 104 -7.15 1.54 -10.44
C ASP A 104 -7.05 2.46 -9.22
N THR A 105 -7.12 1.93 -7.99
CA THR A 105 -6.99 2.77 -6.79
C THR A 105 -5.62 3.45 -6.71
N ALA A 106 -4.55 2.75 -7.09
CA ALA A 106 -3.21 3.34 -7.10
C ALA A 106 -3.10 4.43 -8.15
N ARG A 107 -3.70 4.21 -9.32
CA ARG A 107 -3.67 5.18 -10.43
C ARG A 107 -4.44 6.43 -10.09
N GLU A 108 -5.58 6.31 -9.42
CA GLU A 108 -6.40 7.44 -8.98
C GLU A 108 -5.66 8.33 -7.97
N VAL A 109 -4.88 7.72 -7.09
CA VAL A 109 -4.08 8.46 -6.11
C VAL A 109 -2.96 9.23 -6.78
N LEU A 110 -2.35 8.65 -7.83
CA LEU A 110 -1.26 9.29 -8.56
C LEU A 110 -1.74 10.35 -9.55
N ASP A 111 -2.99 10.25 -10.00
CA ASP A 111 -3.58 11.16 -10.99
C ASP A 111 -4.92 11.67 -10.50
N PRO A 112 -4.96 12.86 -9.85
CA PRO A 112 -6.20 13.40 -9.30
C PRO A 112 -7.23 13.81 -10.36
N SER A 113 -6.89 13.78 -11.65
CA SER A 113 -7.87 14.02 -12.71
C SER A 113 -8.80 12.81 -12.92
N LEU A 114 -8.41 11.63 -12.43
CA LEU A 114 -9.23 10.43 -12.52
C LEU A 114 -10.29 10.43 -11.42
N PRO A 115 -11.44 9.74 -11.63
CA PRO A 115 -12.45 9.62 -10.58
C PRO A 115 -11.89 8.93 -9.34
N SER A 116 -12.28 9.42 -8.17
CA SER A 116 -11.76 8.90 -6.91
C SER A 116 -12.39 7.56 -6.49
N ASN A 117 -13.47 7.14 -7.14
CA ASN A 117 -14.12 5.90 -6.78
C ASN A 117 -14.79 5.26 -8.01
N GLU A 118 -14.08 4.30 -8.59
CA GLU A 118 -14.57 3.55 -9.76
C GLU A 118 -15.73 2.61 -9.42
N LEU A 119 -15.86 2.22 -8.14
CA LEU A 119 -16.92 1.30 -7.74
C LEU A 119 -18.31 1.88 -7.97
N ILE A 120 -18.47 3.19 -7.82
CA ILE A 120 -19.75 3.86 -8.05
C ILE A 120 -20.20 3.68 -9.50
N ARG A 121 -19.27 3.68 -10.44
CA ARG A 121 -19.58 3.53 -11.87
C ARG A 121 -20.04 2.14 -12.25
N ARG A 122 -19.66 1.13 -11.44
CA ARG A 122 -20.04 -0.26 -11.70
C ARG A 122 -21.37 -0.64 -11.07
N ALA A 123 -21.90 0.23 -10.23
CA ALA A 123 -23.14 -0.03 -9.51
C ALA A 123 -24.37 0.10 -10.43
#